data_e37c0a0b002de226a855281cb78182e6
#
_entry.id   e37c0a0b002de226a855281cb78182e6
#
_cell.length_a   1.000
_cell.length_b   1.000
_cell.length_c   1.000
_cell.angle_alpha   90.00
_cell.angle_beta   90.00
_cell.angle_gamma   90.00
#
_symmetry.space_group_name_H-M   'P 1'
#
loop_
_entity.id
_entity.type
_entity.pdbx_description
1 polymer ?
#
loop_
_entity_poly.entity_id
_entity_poly.type
_entity_poly.pdbx_seq_one_letter_code
_entity_poly.pdbx_strand_id
1 'polypeptide(L)'
;MSVEIQPYQQEFIEFAIAEGVLRFGEFTLKSGRVSPYFFNAGLFRSGRALARLGRFYASAIADSGIEADVLFGPAYKGIPLAASTAVALADHHQRDLPFAFNRKEAKTHGEGGNIVGAELRGNVLIIDDVITAGTAIREVMQIIRAAGARAAGVVIALDRQERGQGDEGLKPHSAIQEVEATYHMPVVSIVNLDQLLAYLETRPGHGDDGTSIAQHAEAIRAYRDRYGVTDAH
;
A
#
# COMPACT_ATOMS: atom_id res chain seq x y z
N MET A 1 -9.48 -20.49 -9.96
CA MET A 1 -8.41 -19.98 -10.86
C MET A 1 -7.17 -19.80 -9.99
N SER A 2 -5.99 -20.22 -10.47
CA SER A 2 -4.73 -19.99 -9.73
C SER A 2 -4.43 -18.47 -9.73
N VAL A 3 -4.15 -17.91 -8.57
CA VAL A 3 -3.71 -16.52 -8.43
C VAL A 3 -2.30 -16.43 -9.03
N GLU A 4 -2.12 -15.60 -10.04
CA GLU A 4 -0.80 -15.35 -10.65
C GLU A 4 0.00 -14.40 -9.77
N ILE A 5 1.26 -14.75 -9.50
CA ILE A 5 2.19 -13.91 -8.73
C ILE A 5 3.37 -13.58 -9.63
N GLN A 6 3.60 -12.30 -9.85
CA GLN A 6 4.76 -11.83 -10.60
C GLN A 6 6.05 -12.00 -9.80
N PRO A 7 7.22 -12.16 -10.45
CA PRO A 7 8.49 -12.34 -9.74
C PRO A 7 8.78 -11.26 -8.69
N TYR A 8 8.55 -9.99 -9.00
CA TYR A 8 8.78 -8.90 -8.05
C TYR A 8 7.84 -8.94 -6.84
N GLN A 9 6.62 -9.46 -6.99
CA GLN A 9 5.65 -9.62 -5.90
C GLN A 9 6.11 -10.72 -4.94
N GLN A 10 6.60 -11.83 -5.48
CA GLN A 10 7.21 -12.89 -4.67
C GLN A 10 8.42 -12.36 -3.89
N GLU A 11 9.32 -11.64 -4.57
CA GLU A 11 10.48 -11.02 -3.94
C GLU A 11 10.11 -10.00 -2.86
N PHE A 12 9.01 -9.26 -3.06
CA PHE A 12 8.49 -8.32 -2.06
C PHE A 12 8.00 -9.05 -0.80
N ILE A 13 7.27 -10.15 -0.94
CA ILE A 13 6.81 -10.95 0.21
C ILE A 13 8.00 -11.46 1.01
N GLU A 14 9.00 -12.07 0.32
CA GLU A 14 10.23 -12.57 0.96
C GLU A 14 10.98 -11.44 1.70
N PHE A 15 11.09 -10.29 1.06
CA PHE A 15 11.73 -9.13 1.63
C PHE A 15 10.99 -8.59 2.86
N ALA A 16 9.66 -8.50 2.79
CA ALA A 16 8.84 -8.03 3.91
C ALA A 16 8.93 -8.96 5.13
N ILE A 17 9.02 -10.28 4.90
CA ILE A 17 9.25 -11.27 5.95
C ILE A 17 10.66 -11.10 6.53
N ALA A 18 11.70 -11.03 5.70
CA ALA A 18 13.09 -10.91 6.13
C ALA A 18 13.37 -9.62 6.94
N GLU A 19 12.69 -8.51 6.63
CA GLU A 19 12.78 -7.24 7.36
C GLU A 19 11.87 -7.21 8.62
N GLY A 20 11.10 -8.27 8.87
CA GLY A 20 10.12 -8.33 9.96
C GLY A 20 8.94 -7.37 9.79
N VAL A 21 8.73 -6.86 8.59
CA VAL A 21 7.60 -5.99 8.21
C VAL A 21 6.31 -6.79 8.12
N LEU A 22 6.38 -7.98 7.52
CA LEU A 22 5.31 -8.96 7.47
C LEU A 22 5.64 -10.07 8.47
N ARG A 23 4.77 -10.28 9.44
CA ARG A 23 4.91 -11.29 10.49
C ARG A 23 3.63 -12.11 10.61
N PHE A 24 3.78 -13.36 11.00
CA PHE A 24 2.69 -14.31 11.24
C PHE A 24 2.56 -14.59 12.73
N GLY A 25 1.33 -14.87 13.19
CA GLY A 25 1.00 -15.07 14.59
C GLY A 25 -0.33 -14.42 14.95
N GLU A 26 -0.62 -14.25 16.24
CA GLU A 26 -1.85 -13.60 16.69
C GLU A 26 -1.59 -12.11 17.01
N PHE A 27 -2.29 -11.22 16.27
CA PHE A 27 -2.14 -9.77 16.43
C PHE A 27 -3.51 -9.11 16.63
N THR A 28 -3.73 -8.49 17.78
CA THR A 28 -4.93 -7.69 18.01
C THR A 28 -4.83 -6.35 17.29
N LEU A 29 -5.69 -6.14 16.31
CA LEU A 29 -5.77 -4.90 15.55
C LEU A 29 -6.52 -3.82 16.34
N LYS A 30 -6.39 -2.55 15.91
CA LYS A 30 -7.13 -1.42 16.52
C LYS A 30 -8.66 -1.60 16.46
N SER A 31 -9.16 -2.37 15.52
CA SER A 31 -10.57 -2.74 15.40
C SER A 31 -11.04 -3.79 16.42
N GLY A 32 -10.13 -4.33 17.26
CA GLY A 32 -10.39 -5.45 18.16
C GLY A 32 -10.34 -6.83 17.49
N ARG A 33 -10.15 -6.91 16.17
CA ARG A 33 -9.99 -8.20 15.46
C ARG A 33 -8.63 -8.81 15.80
N VAL A 34 -8.61 -10.13 15.93
CA VAL A 34 -7.36 -10.89 16.01
C VAL A 34 -6.98 -11.33 14.60
N SER A 35 -5.87 -10.81 14.08
CA SER A 35 -5.35 -11.10 12.75
C SER A 35 -4.22 -12.13 12.85
N PRO A 36 -4.16 -13.15 11.95
CA PRO A 36 -3.08 -14.14 11.93
C PRO A 36 -1.80 -13.61 11.29
N TYR A 37 -1.79 -12.38 10.84
CA TYR A 37 -0.61 -11.70 10.30
C TYR A 37 -0.64 -10.21 10.63
N PHE A 38 0.53 -9.60 10.60
CA PHE A 38 0.70 -8.17 10.82
C PHE A 38 1.68 -7.59 9.81
N PHE A 39 1.30 -6.47 9.20
CA PHE A 39 2.14 -5.73 8.27
C PHE A 39 2.42 -4.33 8.82
N ASN A 40 3.70 -3.97 8.94
CA ASN A 40 4.13 -2.66 9.43
C ASN A 40 5.25 -2.08 8.55
N ALA A 41 4.89 -1.29 7.55
CA ALA A 41 5.83 -0.64 6.64
C ALA A 41 6.84 0.29 7.34
N GLY A 42 6.55 0.75 8.56
CA GLY A 42 7.49 1.56 9.36
C GLY A 42 8.76 0.82 9.76
N LEU A 43 8.83 -0.50 9.57
CA LEU A 43 10.03 -1.30 9.81
C LEU A 43 11.00 -1.34 8.62
N PHE A 44 10.65 -0.82 7.46
CA PHE A 44 11.59 -0.52 6.38
C PHE A 44 12.44 0.71 6.74
N ARG A 45 13.38 0.55 7.67
CA ARG A 45 14.09 1.65 8.37
C ARG A 45 15.56 1.82 8.00
N SER A 46 16.02 1.16 6.96
CA SER A 46 17.39 1.32 6.44
C SER A 46 17.35 1.88 5.02
N GLY A 47 18.43 2.55 4.60
CA GLY A 47 18.55 3.04 3.23
C GLY A 47 18.45 1.92 2.20
N ARG A 48 19.02 0.74 2.49
CA ARG A 48 18.90 -0.44 1.62
C ARG A 48 17.46 -0.93 1.53
N ALA A 49 16.77 -1.00 2.67
CA ALA A 49 15.36 -1.42 2.69
C ALA A 49 14.47 -0.43 1.93
N LEU A 50 14.68 0.87 2.13
CA LEU A 50 13.91 1.90 1.44
C LEU A 50 14.17 1.92 -0.07
N ALA A 51 15.42 1.78 -0.51
CA ALA A 51 15.77 1.68 -1.92
C ALA A 51 15.12 0.46 -2.59
N ARG A 52 15.12 -0.70 -1.91
CA ARG A 52 14.49 -1.92 -2.41
C ARG A 52 12.96 -1.77 -2.46
N LEU A 53 12.36 -1.18 -1.44
CA LEU A 53 10.93 -0.89 -1.39
C LEU A 53 10.50 0.03 -2.55
N GLY A 54 11.25 1.09 -2.83
CA GLY A 54 11.00 1.98 -3.97
C GLY A 54 10.97 1.25 -5.31
N ARG A 55 11.83 0.23 -5.50
CA ARG A 55 11.81 -0.61 -6.71
C ARG A 55 10.52 -1.42 -6.83
N PHE A 56 10.00 -1.99 -5.73
CA PHE A 56 8.75 -2.73 -5.75
C PHE A 56 7.56 -1.83 -6.10
N TYR A 57 7.50 -0.61 -5.54
CA TYR A 57 6.51 0.39 -5.93
C TYR A 57 6.63 0.76 -7.41
N ALA A 58 7.86 1.00 -7.89
CA ALA A 58 8.11 1.33 -9.30
C ALA A 58 7.67 0.21 -10.24
N SER A 59 7.91 -1.07 -9.89
CA SER A 59 7.44 -2.22 -10.65
C SER A 59 5.92 -2.31 -10.68
N ALA A 60 5.26 -2.12 -9.53
CA ALA A 60 3.79 -2.13 -9.48
C ALA A 60 3.18 -0.99 -10.31
N ILE A 61 3.80 0.20 -10.32
CA ILE A 61 3.38 1.33 -11.16
C ILE A 61 3.55 1.00 -12.64
N ALA A 62 4.68 0.42 -13.02
CA ALA A 62 4.95 0.05 -14.40
C ALA A 62 3.95 -1.01 -14.91
N ASP A 63 3.68 -2.04 -14.10
CA ASP A 63 2.71 -3.11 -14.40
C ASP A 63 1.27 -2.60 -14.51
N SER A 64 0.89 -1.62 -13.67
CA SER A 64 -0.48 -1.10 -13.64
C SER A 64 -0.88 -0.31 -14.88
N GLY A 65 0.10 0.19 -15.65
CA GLY A 65 -0.15 1.08 -16.78
C GLY A 65 -0.70 2.45 -16.40
N ILE A 66 -0.71 2.83 -15.10
CA ILE A 66 -1.19 4.15 -14.67
C ILE A 66 -0.22 5.23 -15.15
N GLU A 67 -0.75 6.17 -15.93
CA GLU A 67 -0.01 7.35 -16.34
C GLU A 67 -0.13 8.46 -15.29
N ALA A 68 1.01 9.01 -14.90
CA ALA A 68 1.11 10.06 -13.90
C ALA A 68 2.09 11.15 -14.32
N ASP A 69 1.79 12.39 -13.93
CA ASP A 69 2.66 13.55 -14.13
C ASP A 69 3.44 13.91 -12.85
N VAL A 70 2.92 13.52 -11.66
CA VAL A 70 3.52 13.80 -10.35
C VAL A 70 3.21 12.66 -9.39
N LEU A 71 4.20 12.24 -8.58
CA LEU A 71 4.00 11.36 -7.43
C LEU A 71 3.67 12.18 -6.19
N PHE A 72 2.71 11.73 -5.38
CA PHE A 72 2.36 12.40 -4.13
C PHE A 72 2.41 11.46 -2.95
N GLY A 73 3.26 11.80 -1.96
CA GLY A 73 3.40 11.05 -0.72
C GLY A 73 2.74 11.76 0.46
N PRO A 74 1.59 11.28 0.98
CA PRO A 74 0.95 11.89 2.14
C PRO A 74 1.84 11.84 3.40
N ALA A 75 1.90 12.95 4.14
CA ALA A 75 2.66 12.99 5.37
C ALA A 75 2.04 12.05 6.44
N TYR A 76 2.85 11.23 7.13
CA TYR A 76 4.32 11.28 7.06
C TYR A 76 4.92 10.08 6.32
N LYS A 77 4.28 8.91 6.33
CA LYS A 77 4.82 7.67 5.78
C LYS A 77 4.95 7.71 4.25
N GLY A 78 4.03 8.37 3.57
CA GLY A 78 4.08 8.53 2.11
C GLY A 78 5.30 9.32 1.63
N ILE A 79 5.89 10.19 2.45
CA ILE A 79 7.04 11.02 2.06
C ILE A 79 8.23 10.16 1.60
N PRO A 80 8.82 9.28 2.44
CA PRO A 80 9.92 8.44 2.02
C PRO A 80 9.51 7.45 0.92
N LEU A 81 8.25 7.00 0.89
CA LEU A 81 7.75 6.10 -0.15
C LEU A 81 7.74 6.78 -1.52
N ALA A 82 7.15 7.96 -1.64
CA ALA A 82 7.13 8.70 -2.90
C ALA A 82 8.54 9.07 -3.38
N ALA A 83 9.41 9.52 -2.47
CA ALA A 83 10.78 9.86 -2.81
C ALA A 83 11.58 8.65 -3.32
N SER A 84 11.52 7.51 -2.63
CA SER A 84 12.24 6.31 -3.06
C SER A 84 11.64 5.72 -4.35
N THR A 85 10.33 5.83 -4.54
CA THR A 85 9.65 5.40 -5.76
C THR A 85 10.07 6.26 -6.95
N ALA A 86 10.15 7.60 -6.79
CA ALA A 86 10.61 8.51 -7.84
C ALA A 86 12.04 8.15 -8.29
N VAL A 87 12.95 7.93 -7.34
CA VAL A 87 14.33 7.49 -7.64
C VAL A 87 14.32 6.15 -8.40
N ALA A 88 13.54 5.17 -7.93
CA ALA A 88 13.48 3.86 -8.56
C ALA A 88 12.88 3.89 -9.98
N LEU A 89 11.86 4.72 -10.22
CA LEU A 89 11.29 4.93 -11.56
C LEU A 89 12.32 5.52 -12.53
N ALA A 90 13.09 6.52 -12.08
CA ALA A 90 14.15 7.11 -12.89
C ALA A 90 15.26 6.10 -13.20
N ASP A 91 15.75 5.38 -12.17
CA ASP A 91 16.93 4.49 -12.30
C ASP A 91 16.61 3.19 -13.06
N HIS A 92 15.39 2.63 -12.90
CA HIS A 92 15.08 1.28 -13.37
C HIS A 92 14.01 1.24 -14.47
N HIS A 93 13.20 2.29 -14.63
CA HIS A 93 12.08 2.32 -15.58
C HIS A 93 12.18 3.47 -16.59
N GLN A 94 13.25 4.29 -16.55
CA GLN A 94 13.46 5.44 -17.44
C GLN A 94 12.30 6.45 -17.39
N ARG A 95 11.64 6.56 -16.22
CA ARG A 95 10.52 7.47 -15.95
C ARG A 95 10.94 8.47 -14.88
N ASP A 96 11.38 9.64 -15.29
CA ASP A 96 11.73 10.72 -14.37
C ASP A 96 10.47 11.51 -14.00
N LEU A 97 9.81 11.09 -12.91
CA LEU A 97 8.60 11.74 -12.39
C LEU A 97 8.96 12.65 -11.22
N PRO A 98 8.51 13.90 -11.23
CA PRO A 98 8.62 14.77 -10.09
C PRO A 98 7.77 14.24 -8.93
N PHE A 99 8.16 14.55 -7.68
CA PHE A 99 7.38 14.16 -6.51
C PHE A 99 7.11 15.35 -5.58
N ALA A 100 6.03 15.23 -4.83
CA ALA A 100 5.57 16.18 -3.84
C ALA A 100 5.03 15.47 -2.60
N PHE A 101 4.94 16.20 -1.50
CA PHE A 101 4.29 15.75 -0.27
C PHE A 101 3.66 16.94 0.46
N ASN A 102 2.71 16.68 1.37
CA ASN A 102 2.15 17.74 2.20
C ASN A 102 2.85 17.85 3.54
N ARG A 103 2.78 19.03 4.15
CA ARG A 103 3.01 19.23 5.58
C ARG A 103 1.68 19.11 6.32
N LYS A 104 1.70 18.60 7.55
CA LYS A 104 0.51 18.60 8.41
C LYS A 104 0.24 19.98 9.02
N GLU A 105 1.29 20.78 9.18
CA GLU A 105 1.19 22.15 9.71
C GLU A 105 1.59 23.15 8.62
N ALA A 106 0.71 24.12 8.38
CA ALA A 106 1.01 25.21 7.45
C ALA A 106 2.14 26.09 8.00
N LYS A 107 3.14 26.42 7.16
CA LYS A 107 4.11 27.46 7.54
C LYS A 107 3.44 28.83 7.47
N THR A 108 3.62 29.61 8.56
CA THR A 108 3.18 31.01 8.63
C THR A 108 4.16 31.98 8.00
N HIS A 109 5.37 31.55 7.64
CA HIS A 109 6.44 32.38 7.07
C HIS A 109 7.18 31.65 5.93
N GLY A 110 7.62 32.40 4.92
CA GLY A 110 8.36 31.93 3.73
C GLY A 110 7.45 31.57 2.56
N GLU A 111 7.89 30.69 1.66
CA GLU A 111 7.06 30.16 0.59
C GLU A 111 5.82 29.49 1.19
N GLY A 112 4.72 30.20 1.23
CA GLY A 112 3.47 29.76 1.82
C GLY A 112 2.91 28.54 1.12
N GLY A 113 2.27 27.64 1.89
CA GLY A 113 1.60 26.46 1.34
C GLY A 113 1.89 25.19 2.13
N ASN A 114 1.01 24.22 1.96
CA ASN A 114 1.11 22.91 2.61
C ASN A 114 1.87 21.88 1.76
N ILE A 115 2.21 22.20 0.51
CA ILE A 115 2.89 21.30 -0.43
C ILE A 115 4.38 21.62 -0.48
N VAL A 116 5.19 20.57 -0.53
CA VAL A 116 6.66 20.62 -0.69
C VAL A 116 7.04 19.73 -1.86
N GLY A 117 8.01 20.17 -2.66
CA GLY A 117 8.45 19.48 -3.86
C GLY A 117 7.82 20.07 -5.12
N ALA A 118 7.41 19.23 -6.04
CA ALA A 118 6.83 19.65 -7.29
C ALA A 118 5.43 20.25 -7.13
N GLU A 119 5.05 21.12 -8.06
CA GLU A 119 3.69 21.58 -8.21
C GLU A 119 2.76 20.42 -8.56
N LEU A 120 1.60 20.32 -7.88
CA LEU A 120 0.58 19.33 -8.23
C LEU A 120 -0.16 19.80 -9.48
N ARG A 121 0.05 19.08 -10.57
CA ARG A 121 -0.58 19.35 -11.86
C ARG A 121 -0.88 18.06 -12.62
N GLY A 122 -1.81 18.12 -13.56
CA GLY A 122 -2.16 16.96 -14.39
C GLY A 122 -2.65 15.77 -13.56
N ASN A 123 -2.07 14.61 -13.82
CA ASN A 123 -2.40 13.34 -13.21
C ASN A 123 -1.48 13.08 -12.01
N VAL A 124 -2.01 13.06 -10.81
CA VAL A 124 -1.25 12.84 -9.56
C VAL A 124 -1.45 11.40 -9.09
N LEU A 125 -0.35 10.65 -8.95
CA LEU A 125 -0.37 9.29 -8.40
C LEU A 125 0.02 9.32 -6.91
N ILE A 126 -0.88 8.83 -6.07
CA ILE A 126 -0.71 8.82 -4.62
C ILE A 126 0.08 7.57 -4.22
N ILE A 127 1.09 7.72 -3.35
CA ILE A 127 1.90 6.60 -2.84
C ILE A 127 1.72 6.54 -1.32
N ASP A 128 1.16 5.43 -0.83
CA ASP A 128 0.97 5.21 0.61
C ASP A 128 1.31 3.75 1.00
N ASP A 129 1.33 3.42 2.31
CA ASP A 129 1.66 2.07 2.75
C ASP A 129 0.45 1.11 2.69
N VAL A 130 -0.66 1.46 3.28
CA VAL A 130 -1.91 0.69 3.30
C VAL A 130 -3.11 1.63 3.42
N ILE A 131 -4.27 1.20 2.94
CA ILE A 131 -5.53 1.90 3.15
C ILE A 131 -6.35 1.13 4.18
N THR A 132 -6.67 1.77 5.33
CA THR A 132 -7.46 1.13 6.40
C THR A 132 -8.87 1.68 6.54
N ALA A 133 -9.04 3.01 6.45
CA ALA A 133 -10.34 3.67 6.63
C ALA A 133 -10.62 4.77 5.60
N GLY A 134 -9.77 4.94 4.60
CA GLY A 134 -9.95 5.94 3.54
C GLY A 134 -9.85 7.42 3.98
N THR A 135 -9.66 7.69 5.29
CA THR A 135 -9.61 9.08 5.80
C THR A 135 -8.42 9.84 5.23
N ALA A 136 -7.22 9.22 5.21
CA ALA A 136 -6.03 9.83 4.64
C ALA A 136 -6.21 10.16 3.15
N ILE A 137 -6.81 9.25 2.39
CA ILE A 137 -7.10 9.46 0.96
C ILE A 137 -8.07 10.63 0.77
N ARG A 138 -9.06 10.78 1.65
CA ARG A 138 -10.03 11.90 1.59
C ARG A 138 -9.34 13.25 1.76
N GLU A 139 -8.42 13.37 2.71
CA GLU A 139 -7.61 14.58 2.90
C GLU A 139 -6.73 14.87 1.68
N VAL A 140 -6.07 13.84 1.13
CA VAL A 140 -5.24 13.97 -0.07
C VAL A 140 -6.06 14.41 -1.28
N MET A 141 -7.26 13.88 -1.46
CA MET A 141 -8.16 14.27 -2.55
C MET A 141 -8.57 15.74 -2.48
N GLN A 142 -8.74 16.30 -1.27
CA GLN A 142 -8.97 17.72 -1.08
C GLN A 142 -7.76 18.57 -1.51
N ILE A 143 -6.55 18.12 -1.14
CA ILE A 143 -5.30 18.80 -1.52
C ILE A 143 -5.13 18.81 -3.05
N ILE A 144 -5.28 17.65 -3.71
CA ILE A 144 -5.12 17.53 -5.17
C ILE A 144 -6.15 18.39 -5.90
N ARG A 145 -7.43 18.38 -5.47
CA ARG A 145 -8.49 19.21 -6.05
C ARG A 145 -8.23 20.71 -5.84
N ALA A 146 -7.76 21.12 -4.66
CA ALA A 146 -7.43 22.51 -4.37
C ALA A 146 -6.30 23.04 -5.27
N ALA A 147 -5.38 22.16 -5.69
CA ALA A 147 -4.32 22.47 -6.65
C ALA A 147 -4.80 22.47 -8.12
N GLY A 148 -6.07 22.15 -8.39
CA GLY A 148 -6.59 22.04 -9.77
C GLY A 148 -6.10 20.79 -10.52
N ALA A 149 -5.50 19.83 -9.83
CA ALA A 149 -5.00 18.58 -10.39
C ALA A 149 -6.04 17.45 -10.27
N ARG A 150 -5.76 16.30 -10.89
CA ARG A 150 -6.58 15.09 -10.87
C ARG A 150 -5.81 13.94 -10.24
N ALA A 151 -6.42 13.18 -9.34
CA ALA A 151 -5.84 11.92 -8.87
C ALA A 151 -5.96 10.86 -9.98
N ALA A 152 -4.82 10.24 -10.35
CA ALA A 152 -4.76 9.17 -11.34
C ALA A 152 -5.01 7.79 -10.72
N GLY A 153 -4.68 7.65 -9.45
CA GLY A 153 -4.80 6.41 -8.69
C GLY A 153 -4.04 6.47 -7.38
N VAL A 154 -4.05 5.35 -6.68
CA VAL A 154 -3.25 5.12 -5.46
C VAL A 154 -2.42 3.86 -5.63
N VAL A 155 -1.18 3.87 -5.19
CA VAL A 155 -0.36 2.66 -5.08
C VAL A 155 0.03 2.44 -3.64
N ILE A 156 -0.21 1.22 -3.14
CA ILE A 156 0.05 0.80 -1.77
C ILE A 156 0.92 -0.45 -1.71
N ALA A 157 1.48 -0.75 -0.55
CA ALA A 157 2.31 -1.94 -0.39
C ALA A 157 1.49 -3.23 -0.32
N LEU A 158 0.41 -3.23 0.47
CA LEU A 158 -0.41 -4.42 0.73
C LEU A 158 -1.89 -4.08 0.71
N ASP A 159 -2.65 -4.75 -0.17
CA ASP A 159 -4.10 -4.83 -0.04
C ASP A 159 -4.48 -6.03 0.82
N ARG A 160 -5.06 -5.76 1.98
CA ARG A 160 -5.50 -6.79 2.92
C ARG A 160 -6.81 -7.44 2.52
N GLN A 161 -7.51 -6.89 1.51
CA GLN A 161 -8.80 -7.37 1.02
C GLN A 161 -9.85 -7.58 2.13
N GLU A 162 -9.79 -6.77 3.19
CA GLU A 162 -10.65 -6.87 4.37
C GLU A 162 -11.81 -5.90 4.30
N ARG A 163 -13.00 -6.40 4.65
CA ARG A 163 -14.19 -5.56 4.83
C ARG A 163 -13.99 -4.56 5.95
N GLY A 164 -14.40 -3.33 5.71
CA GLY A 164 -14.39 -2.26 6.69
C GLY A 164 -15.21 -2.61 7.94
N GLN A 165 -14.94 -1.92 9.05
CA GLN A 165 -15.77 -1.97 10.27
C GLN A 165 -16.67 -0.75 10.30
N GLY A 166 -17.98 -0.94 10.49
CA GLY A 166 -18.96 0.10 10.70
C GLY A 166 -19.60 -0.03 12.08
N ASP A 167 -20.49 0.88 12.42
CA ASP A 167 -21.20 0.90 13.72
C ASP A 167 -22.13 -0.32 13.88
N GLU A 168 -22.68 -0.83 12.79
CA GLU A 168 -23.58 -2.00 12.76
C GLU A 168 -22.85 -3.33 12.46
N GLY A 169 -21.52 -3.34 12.43
CA GLY A 169 -20.72 -4.54 12.14
C GLY A 169 -19.85 -4.42 10.90
N LEU A 170 -19.64 -5.55 10.19
CA LEU A 170 -18.83 -5.56 8.99
C LEU A 170 -19.54 -4.85 7.84
N LYS A 171 -18.82 -3.91 7.19
CA LYS A 171 -19.28 -3.30 5.94
C LYS A 171 -19.26 -4.32 4.79
N PRO A 172 -20.04 -4.12 3.72
CA PRO A 172 -20.00 -4.98 2.54
C PRO A 172 -18.68 -4.86 1.76
N HIS A 173 -18.04 -3.70 1.81
CA HIS A 173 -16.85 -3.35 1.01
C HIS A 173 -15.60 -3.15 1.86
N SER A 174 -14.42 -3.30 1.23
CA SER A 174 -13.15 -2.88 1.80
C SER A 174 -13.00 -1.35 1.70
N ALA A 175 -12.02 -0.79 2.45
CA ALA A 175 -11.69 0.61 2.33
C ALA A 175 -11.16 0.96 0.92
N ILE A 176 -10.51 0.03 0.24
CA ILE A 176 -10.04 0.20 -1.15
C ILE A 176 -11.23 0.28 -2.09
N GLN A 177 -12.17 -0.66 -2.04
CA GLN A 177 -13.38 -0.64 -2.86
C GLN A 177 -14.21 0.65 -2.62
N GLU A 178 -14.30 1.13 -1.37
CA GLU A 178 -14.95 2.42 -1.07
C GLU A 178 -14.22 3.60 -1.74
N VAL A 179 -12.88 3.61 -1.76
CA VAL A 179 -12.07 4.64 -2.42
C VAL A 179 -12.27 4.61 -3.93
N GLU A 180 -12.18 3.43 -4.55
CA GLU A 180 -12.38 3.27 -6.00
C GLU A 180 -13.77 3.71 -6.45
N ALA A 181 -14.81 3.26 -5.74
CA ALA A 181 -16.18 3.64 -6.03
C ALA A 181 -16.45 5.15 -5.84
N THR A 182 -15.83 5.76 -4.80
CA THR A 182 -16.06 7.18 -4.47
C THR A 182 -15.33 8.13 -5.42
N TYR A 183 -14.11 7.77 -5.83
CA TYR A 183 -13.25 8.68 -6.59
C TYR A 183 -13.06 8.27 -8.04
N HIS A 184 -13.58 7.11 -8.45
CA HIS A 184 -13.48 6.57 -9.82
C HIS A 184 -12.03 6.50 -10.29
N MET A 185 -11.15 6.03 -9.43
CA MET A 185 -9.72 5.86 -9.71
C MET A 185 -9.23 4.49 -9.19
N PRO A 186 -8.28 3.84 -9.86
CA PRO A 186 -7.75 2.56 -9.43
C PRO A 186 -6.91 2.68 -8.15
N VAL A 187 -6.96 1.63 -7.34
CA VAL A 187 -6.01 1.40 -6.25
C VAL A 187 -5.22 0.14 -6.56
N VAL A 188 -3.92 0.27 -6.74
CA VAL A 188 -2.99 -0.82 -7.04
C VAL A 188 -2.18 -1.15 -5.80
N SER A 189 -1.97 -2.43 -5.52
CA SER A 189 -1.05 -2.87 -4.47
C SER A 189 0.16 -3.60 -5.06
N ILE A 190 1.32 -3.54 -4.36
CA ILE A 190 2.45 -4.40 -4.72
C ILE A 190 2.02 -5.85 -4.61
N VAL A 191 1.38 -6.21 -3.49
CA VAL A 191 0.75 -7.53 -3.29
C VAL A 191 -0.60 -7.38 -2.60
N ASN A 192 -1.47 -8.37 -2.80
CA ASN A 192 -2.72 -8.52 -2.08
C ASN A 192 -2.75 -9.80 -1.23
N LEU A 193 -3.79 -9.96 -0.43
CA LEU A 193 -3.93 -11.11 0.47
C LEU A 193 -4.02 -12.45 -0.27
N ASP A 194 -4.67 -12.48 -1.44
CA ASP A 194 -4.76 -13.70 -2.26
C ASP A 194 -3.40 -14.15 -2.77
N GLN A 195 -2.57 -13.20 -3.21
CA GLN A 195 -1.19 -13.47 -3.65
C GLN A 195 -0.32 -13.91 -2.46
N LEU A 196 -0.50 -13.31 -1.28
CA LEU A 196 0.19 -13.76 -0.07
C LEU A 196 -0.19 -15.20 0.28
N LEU A 197 -1.47 -15.56 0.25
CA LEU A 197 -1.94 -16.92 0.48
C LEU A 197 -1.35 -17.90 -0.53
N ALA A 198 -1.43 -17.59 -1.83
CA ALA A 198 -0.87 -18.43 -2.89
C ALA A 198 0.65 -18.63 -2.72
N TYR A 199 1.37 -17.59 -2.30
CA TYR A 199 2.80 -17.70 -1.98
C TYR A 199 3.07 -18.68 -0.83
N LEU A 200 2.34 -18.56 0.29
CA LEU A 200 2.52 -19.39 1.46
C LEU A 200 2.20 -20.87 1.18
N GLU A 201 1.20 -21.14 0.36
CA GLU A 201 0.79 -22.50 -0.01
C GLU A 201 1.83 -23.24 -0.86
N THR A 202 2.67 -22.52 -1.58
CA THR A 202 3.72 -23.12 -2.43
C THR A 202 5.04 -23.34 -1.70
N ARG A 203 5.19 -22.86 -0.46
CA ARG A 203 6.46 -22.90 0.28
C ARG A 203 6.46 -23.93 1.41
N PRO A 204 7.33 -24.95 1.38
CA PRO A 204 7.62 -25.76 2.57
C PRO A 204 8.49 -24.98 3.56
N GLY A 205 8.27 -25.16 4.86
CA GLY A 205 9.13 -24.58 5.88
C GLY A 205 8.38 -24.24 7.17
N HIS A 206 9.10 -23.57 8.08
CA HIS A 206 8.57 -23.07 9.34
C HIS A 206 8.83 -21.55 9.42
N GLY A 207 7.89 -20.81 10.03
CA GLY A 207 8.10 -19.42 10.39
C GLY A 207 9.06 -19.23 11.56
N ASP A 208 9.37 -17.99 11.91
CA ASP A 208 10.27 -17.64 13.02
C ASP A 208 9.78 -18.13 14.40
N ASP A 209 8.49 -18.38 14.54
CA ASP A 209 7.84 -18.92 15.74
C ASP A 209 7.86 -20.46 15.82
N GLY A 210 8.48 -21.13 14.84
CA GLY A 210 8.51 -22.59 14.71
C GLY A 210 7.22 -23.20 14.15
N THR A 211 6.19 -22.40 13.86
CA THR A 211 4.94 -22.83 13.23
C THR A 211 5.17 -23.09 11.74
N SER A 212 4.56 -24.14 11.19
CA SER A 212 4.71 -24.41 9.76
C SER A 212 4.05 -23.32 8.91
N ILE A 213 4.65 -22.99 7.76
CA ILE A 213 4.09 -22.03 6.80
C ILE A 213 2.68 -22.44 6.37
N ALA A 214 2.42 -23.75 6.24
CA ALA A 214 1.09 -24.27 5.92
C ALA A 214 0.03 -23.94 6.99
N GLN A 215 0.42 -23.96 8.29
CA GLN A 215 -0.50 -23.55 9.37
C GLN A 215 -0.80 -22.05 9.35
N HIS A 216 0.19 -21.23 9.01
CA HIS A 216 -0.06 -19.79 8.80
C HIS A 216 -0.99 -19.54 7.61
N ALA A 217 -0.83 -20.25 6.50
CA ALA A 217 -1.74 -20.15 5.36
C ALA A 217 -3.18 -20.54 5.71
N GLU A 218 -3.35 -21.62 6.49
CA GLU A 218 -4.68 -22.05 6.97
C GLU A 218 -5.34 -21.00 7.87
N ALA A 219 -4.60 -20.43 8.82
CA ALA A 219 -5.10 -19.38 9.71
C ALA A 219 -5.49 -18.10 8.93
N ILE A 220 -4.69 -17.71 7.92
CA ILE A 220 -4.98 -16.57 7.06
C ILE A 220 -6.21 -16.85 6.19
N ARG A 221 -6.36 -18.06 5.67
CA ARG A 221 -7.55 -18.45 4.88
C ARG A 221 -8.81 -18.36 5.74
N ALA A 222 -8.82 -18.92 6.95
CA ALA A 222 -9.94 -18.83 7.86
C ALA A 222 -10.29 -17.38 8.24
N TYR A 223 -9.27 -16.54 8.40
CA TYR A 223 -9.45 -15.11 8.64
C TYR A 223 -10.05 -14.38 7.43
N ARG A 224 -9.56 -14.69 6.22
CA ARG A 224 -10.09 -14.17 4.96
C ARG A 224 -11.56 -14.58 4.74
N ASP A 225 -11.92 -15.83 4.98
CA ASP A 225 -13.29 -16.32 4.85
C ASP A 225 -14.25 -15.55 5.78
N ARG A 226 -13.78 -15.14 6.95
CA ARG A 226 -14.57 -14.40 7.93
C ARG A 226 -14.65 -12.90 7.64
N TYR A 227 -13.55 -12.28 7.24
CA TYR A 227 -13.42 -10.82 7.16
C TYR A 227 -13.14 -10.29 5.76
N GLY A 228 -12.84 -11.14 4.82
CA GLY A 228 -12.51 -10.76 3.45
C GLY A 228 -13.73 -10.25 2.67
N VAL A 229 -13.43 -9.51 1.60
CA VAL A 229 -14.43 -9.13 0.60
C VAL A 229 -14.73 -10.30 -0.33
N THR A 230 -15.98 -10.39 -0.81
CA THR A 230 -16.43 -11.48 -1.70
C THR A 230 -15.94 -11.31 -3.14
N ASP A 231 -15.77 -10.07 -3.58
CA ASP A 231 -15.35 -9.71 -4.94
C ASP A 231 -14.01 -8.95 -4.84
N ALA A 232 -12.93 -9.68 -4.53
CA ALA A 232 -11.57 -9.13 -4.60
C ALA A 232 -11.11 -9.10 -6.07
N HIS A 233 -10.63 -7.95 -6.52
CA HIS A 233 -10.10 -7.72 -7.88
C HIS A 233 -8.71 -8.36 -8.03
#